data_6ff3b9827e5765fad249824043ec22ff
#
_entry.id   6ff3b9827e5765fad249824043ec22ff
#
_cell.length_a   1.000
_cell.length_b   1.000
_cell.length_c   1.000
_cell.angle_alpha   90.00
_cell.angle_beta   90.00
_cell.angle_gamma   90.00
#
_symmetry.space_group_name_H-M   'P 1'
#
loop_
_entity.id
_entity.type
_entity.pdbx_description
1 polymer ?
#
loop_
_entity_poly.entity_id
_entity_poly.type
_entity_poly.pdbx_seq_one_letter_code
_entity_poly.pdbx_strand_id
1 'polypeptide(L)'
;NSFTIPAGTVLDANEYVVLVENIDTFLMVHGGVTNYIGEFAFGFDNTFGTVKIENNSGTVIKAVPYIDSIPWPKGCDGYGPTLQIINEEASESNPANWRSGCVLGTPGEGYVDCNYDIVVSEINYNSLLAYNPGDWIEILNRGNADKDISGWILRDGKTDNIFVIPAGNVLSAGERLVIADSLESFTVKFPTVGNVIGEPPFSF
;
A
#
# COMPACT_ATOMS: atom_id res chain seq x y z
N ASN A 1 11.45 25.39 0.80
CA ASN A 1 12.18 24.55 1.77
C ASN A 1 13.25 23.76 1.03
N SER A 2 14.42 23.59 1.62
CA SER A 2 15.54 22.84 1.04
C SER A 2 16.33 22.11 2.11
N PHE A 3 16.93 21.01 1.72
CA PHE A 3 17.89 20.25 2.52
C PHE A 3 19.19 20.15 1.73
N THR A 4 20.31 20.43 2.37
CA THR A 4 21.62 20.33 1.75
C THR A 4 22.24 18.98 2.09
N ILE A 5 22.49 18.16 1.07
CA ILE A 5 23.20 16.90 1.23
C ILE A 5 24.61 17.20 1.76
N PRO A 6 25.06 16.53 2.84
CA PRO A 6 26.36 16.80 3.46
C PRO A 6 27.52 16.68 2.48
N ALA A 7 28.49 17.56 2.63
CA ALA A 7 29.72 17.49 1.82
C ALA A 7 30.45 16.16 2.07
N GLY A 8 30.94 15.54 1.01
CA GLY A 8 31.59 14.24 1.07
C GLY A 8 30.65 13.04 0.91
N THR A 9 29.34 13.26 0.74
CA THR A 9 28.43 12.19 0.32
C THR A 9 28.81 11.73 -1.09
N VAL A 10 29.09 10.45 -1.23
CA VAL A 10 29.41 9.80 -2.50
C VAL A 10 28.43 8.65 -2.70
N LEU A 11 27.87 8.53 -3.88
CA LEU A 11 27.07 7.39 -4.31
C LEU A 11 27.86 6.62 -5.36
N ASP A 12 28.08 5.35 -5.13
CA ASP A 12 28.64 4.45 -6.13
C ASP A 12 27.62 4.18 -7.25
N ALA A 13 28.10 3.64 -8.37
CA ALA A 13 27.20 3.30 -9.48
C ALA A 13 26.12 2.31 -9.02
N ASN A 14 24.84 2.63 -9.29
CA ASN A 14 23.66 1.88 -8.88
C ASN A 14 23.40 1.83 -7.36
N GLU A 15 24.05 2.69 -6.59
CA GLU A 15 23.79 2.83 -5.18
C GLU A 15 22.60 3.76 -4.92
N TYR A 16 21.83 3.47 -3.87
CA TYR A 16 20.72 4.29 -3.38
C TYR A 16 21.10 4.95 -2.05
N VAL A 17 20.68 6.18 -1.87
CA VAL A 17 20.67 6.85 -0.57
C VAL A 17 19.26 7.31 -0.24
N VAL A 18 18.80 7.06 0.96
CA VAL A 18 17.49 7.50 1.41
C VAL A 18 17.62 8.81 2.19
N LEU A 19 16.91 9.84 1.74
CA LEU A 19 16.81 11.09 2.50
C LEU A 19 15.59 11.01 3.39
N VAL A 20 15.78 11.20 4.70
CA VAL A 20 14.73 10.98 5.71
C VAL A 20 14.42 12.26 6.49
N GLU A 21 13.14 12.50 6.75
CA GLU A 21 12.67 13.61 7.59
C GLU A 21 12.96 13.35 9.07
N ASN A 22 12.75 12.11 9.53
CA ASN A 22 13.00 11.69 10.90
C ASN A 22 13.64 10.30 10.94
N ILE A 23 14.87 10.23 11.42
CA ILE A 23 15.66 9.00 11.44
C ILE A 23 15.05 7.95 12.36
N ASP A 24 14.63 8.33 13.57
CA ASP A 24 14.11 7.38 14.54
C ASP A 24 12.85 6.70 14.03
N THR A 25 11.90 7.47 13.48
CA THR A 25 10.68 6.93 12.89
C THR A 25 10.97 6.06 11.67
N PHE A 26 11.92 6.47 10.82
CA PHE A 26 12.32 5.69 9.66
C PHE A 26 12.91 4.33 10.07
N LEU A 27 13.82 4.31 11.03
CA LEU A 27 14.48 3.08 11.49
C LEU A 27 13.55 2.14 12.27
N MET A 28 12.48 2.65 12.90
CA MET A 28 11.45 1.79 13.50
C MET A 28 10.79 0.88 12.47
N VAL A 29 10.69 1.33 11.22
CA VAL A 29 10.04 0.60 10.12
C VAL A 29 11.07 -0.10 9.24
N HIS A 30 12.20 0.55 8.98
CA HIS A 30 13.24 0.14 8.02
C HIS A 30 14.61 -0.03 8.67
N GLY A 31 14.66 -0.71 9.81
CA GLY A 31 15.90 -0.89 10.59
C GLY A 31 17.04 -1.64 9.88
N GLY A 32 16.78 -2.25 8.72
CA GLY A 32 17.78 -2.89 7.86
C GLY A 32 18.46 -1.96 6.86
N VAL A 33 17.92 -0.76 6.64
CA VAL A 33 18.49 0.21 5.69
C VAL A 33 19.63 0.96 6.37
N THR A 34 20.81 0.90 5.78
CA THR A 34 22.03 1.50 6.34
C THR A 34 22.48 2.76 5.62
N ASN A 35 22.11 2.95 4.35
CA ASN A 35 22.50 4.12 3.57
C ASN A 35 21.37 5.16 3.56
N TYR A 36 21.32 5.98 4.59
CA TYR A 36 20.36 7.07 4.72
C TYR A 36 21.03 8.34 5.23
N ILE A 37 20.44 9.48 4.95
CA ILE A 37 20.85 10.80 5.40
C ILE A 37 19.61 11.56 5.88
N GLY A 38 19.73 12.25 6.99
CA GLY A 38 18.68 13.10 7.53
C GLY A 38 19.28 14.16 8.47
N GLU A 39 18.51 14.98 9.11
CA GLU A 39 17.04 15.08 8.97
C GLU A 39 16.69 16.35 8.20
N PHE A 40 15.68 16.32 7.37
CA PHE A 40 15.21 17.54 6.73
C PHE A 40 13.94 18.04 7.45
N ALA A 41 13.83 19.37 7.59
CA ALA A 41 12.81 20.02 8.42
C ALA A 41 11.60 20.49 7.60
N PHE A 42 11.09 19.66 6.68
CA PHE A 42 9.89 19.95 5.90
C PHE A 42 9.21 18.67 5.45
N GLY A 43 7.88 18.68 5.36
CA GLY A 43 7.10 17.62 4.74
C GLY A 43 6.85 17.88 3.26
N PHE A 44 6.47 16.82 2.54
CA PHE A 44 5.93 16.93 1.20
C PHE A 44 4.42 17.25 1.28
N ASP A 45 3.93 18.07 0.33
CA ASP A 45 2.50 18.34 0.24
C ASP A 45 1.73 17.09 -0.15
N ASN A 46 0.60 16.83 0.50
CA ASN A 46 -0.20 15.62 0.25
C ASN A 46 -1.04 15.70 -1.02
N THR A 47 -1.20 16.90 -1.59
CA THR A 47 -2.06 17.11 -2.78
C THR A 47 -1.25 17.20 -4.06
N PHE A 48 -0.21 18.01 -4.06
CA PHE A 48 0.67 18.17 -5.22
C PHE A 48 2.03 18.74 -4.81
N GLY A 49 3.04 18.47 -5.60
CA GLY A 49 4.35 19.05 -5.34
C GLY A 49 5.34 18.81 -6.48
N THR A 50 6.55 19.25 -6.25
CA THR A 50 7.70 18.95 -7.12
C THR A 50 8.91 18.71 -6.25
N VAL A 51 9.44 17.49 -6.31
CA VAL A 51 10.73 17.15 -5.72
C VAL A 51 11.83 17.60 -6.70
N LYS A 52 12.80 18.37 -6.20
CA LYS A 52 13.92 18.85 -7.02
C LYS A 52 15.25 18.43 -6.42
N ILE A 53 16.16 18.07 -7.28
CA ILE A 53 17.58 17.88 -6.94
C ILE A 53 18.38 18.94 -7.70
N GLU A 54 19.16 19.71 -6.97
CA GLU A 54 20.02 20.75 -7.50
C GLU A 54 21.50 20.41 -7.21
N ASN A 55 22.37 20.76 -8.12
CA ASN A 55 23.81 20.64 -7.87
C ASN A 55 24.31 21.80 -6.98
N ASN A 56 25.59 21.76 -6.62
CA ASN A 56 26.24 22.78 -5.78
C ASN A 56 26.29 24.20 -6.38
N SER A 57 25.96 24.35 -7.67
CA SER A 57 25.87 25.66 -8.36
C SER A 57 24.40 26.15 -8.43
N GLY A 58 23.45 25.45 -7.82
CA GLY A 58 22.01 25.78 -7.87
C GLY A 58 21.34 25.41 -9.20
N THR A 59 22.00 24.61 -10.03
CA THR A 59 21.38 24.11 -11.27
C THR A 59 20.48 22.92 -10.96
N VAL A 60 19.21 22.99 -11.38
CA VAL A 60 18.25 21.87 -11.23
C VAL A 60 18.70 20.73 -12.15
N ILE A 61 19.03 19.61 -11.56
CA ILE A 61 19.43 18.37 -12.26
C ILE A 61 18.20 17.48 -12.50
N LYS A 62 17.29 17.39 -11.50
CA LYS A 62 16.06 16.60 -11.55
C LYS A 62 14.91 17.41 -10.98
N ALA A 63 13.73 17.25 -11.57
CA ALA A 63 12.49 17.82 -11.08
C ALA A 63 11.34 16.85 -11.36
N VAL A 64 10.79 16.25 -10.32
CA VAL A 64 9.71 15.27 -10.39
C VAL A 64 8.43 15.91 -9.84
N PRO A 65 7.50 16.31 -10.70
CA PRO A 65 6.18 16.73 -10.24
C PRO A 65 5.37 15.51 -9.77
N TYR A 66 4.46 15.69 -8.83
CA TYR A 66 3.49 14.68 -8.43
C TYR A 66 2.17 15.36 -8.00
N ILE A 67 1.07 14.62 -8.14
CA ILE A 67 -0.26 15.02 -7.63
C ILE A 67 -1.00 13.78 -7.11
N ASP A 68 -1.98 13.98 -6.23
CA ASP A 68 -2.85 12.94 -5.65
C ASP A 68 -3.94 12.42 -6.62
N SER A 69 -4.00 12.94 -7.83
CA SER A 69 -5.06 12.66 -8.80
C SER A 69 -4.54 12.09 -10.12
N ILE A 70 -5.47 11.54 -10.93
CA ILE A 70 -5.17 11.02 -12.26
C ILE A 70 -4.47 12.12 -13.09
N PRO A 71 -3.40 11.75 -13.83
CA PRO A 71 -2.96 10.40 -14.20
C PRO A 71 -1.95 9.72 -13.27
N TRP A 72 -1.66 10.27 -12.10
CA TRP A 72 -0.77 9.65 -11.12
C TRP A 72 -1.46 8.50 -10.36
N PRO A 73 -0.69 7.48 -9.88
CA PRO A 73 -1.23 6.35 -9.14
C PRO A 73 -1.89 6.78 -7.82
N LYS A 74 -3.18 6.53 -7.65
CA LYS A 74 -3.92 6.89 -6.44
C LYS A 74 -3.63 6.01 -5.22
N GLY A 75 -3.12 4.80 -5.41
CA GLY A 75 -2.89 3.86 -4.32
C GLY A 75 -1.83 4.29 -3.31
N CYS A 76 -1.02 5.31 -3.64
CA CYS A 76 -0.03 5.89 -2.72
C CYS A 76 -0.54 7.10 -1.93
N ASP A 77 -1.79 7.52 -2.16
CA ASP A 77 -2.39 8.65 -1.46
C ASP A 77 -3.07 8.20 -0.16
N GLY A 78 -2.28 8.09 0.92
CA GLY A 78 -2.76 7.75 2.27
C GLY A 78 -3.11 6.27 2.51
N TYR A 79 -2.96 5.39 1.52
CA TYR A 79 -3.29 3.96 1.64
C TYR A 79 -2.10 3.07 2.02
N GLY A 80 -0.94 3.65 2.28
CA GLY A 80 0.26 2.97 2.77
C GLY A 80 1.34 2.64 1.73
N PRO A 81 1.02 2.33 0.46
CA PRO A 81 2.04 2.23 -0.59
C PRO A 81 2.77 3.54 -0.86
N THR A 82 4.01 3.42 -1.31
CA THR A 82 4.80 4.55 -1.81
C THR A 82 4.61 4.75 -3.31
N LEU A 83 4.90 5.96 -3.80
CA LEU A 83 5.02 6.22 -5.23
C LEU A 83 6.40 5.74 -5.70
N GLN A 84 6.44 4.75 -6.57
CA GLN A 84 7.67 4.11 -7.01
C GLN A 84 7.83 4.19 -8.54
N ILE A 85 9.04 4.56 -9.00
CA ILE A 85 9.38 4.57 -10.42
C ILE A 85 9.56 3.15 -10.94
N ILE A 86 9.07 2.88 -12.17
CA ILE A 86 9.11 1.55 -12.79
C ILE A 86 10.41 1.36 -13.56
N ASN A 87 10.80 2.40 -14.30
CA ASN A 87 11.98 2.37 -15.15
C ASN A 87 12.78 3.67 -14.94
N GLU A 88 13.94 3.55 -14.33
CA GLU A 88 14.84 4.65 -13.98
C GLU A 88 15.44 5.34 -15.22
N GLU A 89 15.49 4.68 -16.37
CA GLU A 89 15.95 5.22 -17.64
C GLU A 89 14.87 6.02 -18.39
N ALA A 90 13.61 5.87 -17.99
CA ALA A 90 12.50 6.60 -18.61
C ALA A 90 12.24 7.94 -17.91
N SER A 91 11.40 8.78 -18.52
CA SER A 91 11.10 10.10 -17.96
C SER A 91 10.40 10.00 -16.59
N GLU A 92 11.01 10.61 -15.59
CA GLU A 92 10.48 10.75 -14.24
C GLU A 92 9.26 11.70 -14.18
N SER A 93 9.08 12.56 -15.16
CA SER A 93 7.92 13.46 -15.25
C SER A 93 6.69 12.80 -15.90
N ASN A 94 6.84 11.56 -16.39
CA ASN A 94 5.74 10.83 -16.99
C ASN A 94 5.01 9.98 -15.93
N PRO A 95 3.75 10.29 -15.59
CA PRO A 95 2.98 9.51 -14.59
C PRO A 95 2.87 8.01 -14.93
N ALA A 96 2.87 7.64 -16.22
CA ALA A 96 2.81 6.25 -16.63
C ALA A 96 4.06 5.43 -16.26
N ASN A 97 5.17 6.12 -15.90
CA ASN A 97 6.39 5.49 -15.39
C ASN A 97 6.38 5.29 -13.87
N TRP A 98 5.26 5.57 -13.20
CA TRP A 98 5.12 5.44 -11.76
C TRP A 98 3.99 4.46 -11.40
N ARG A 99 4.13 3.77 -10.30
CA ARG A 99 3.13 2.88 -9.70
C ARG A 99 3.05 3.06 -8.20
N SER A 100 1.96 2.58 -7.64
CA SER A 100 1.90 2.32 -6.21
C SER A 100 2.82 1.14 -5.91
N GLY A 101 3.85 1.39 -5.13
CA GLY A 101 4.81 0.39 -4.69
C GLY A 101 4.30 -0.45 -3.52
N CYS A 102 5.22 -0.97 -2.71
CA CYS A 102 4.90 -1.73 -1.52
C CYS A 102 4.31 -0.83 -0.42
N VAL A 103 3.48 -1.41 0.44
CA VAL A 103 3.09 -0.76 1.71
C VAL A 103 4.36 -0.50 2.52
N LEU A 104 4.52 0.72 2.98
CA LEU A 104 5.72 1.26 3.63
C LEU A 104 6.93 1.45 2.69
N GLY A 105 6.86 1.02 1.44
CA GLY A 105 7.95 1.15 0.47
C GLY A 105 9.08 0.14 0.59
N THR A 106 10.05 0.28 -0.29
CA THR A 106 11.30 -0.53 -0.35
C THR A 106 12.51 0.41 -0.44
N PRO A 107 12.76 1.23 0.60
CA PRO A 107 13.85 2.19 0.56
C PRO A 107 15.21 1.51 0.43
N GLY A 108 16.05 2.05 -0.45
CA GLY A 108 17.37 1.47 -0.76
C GLY A 108 17.37 0.38 -1.82
N GLU A 109 16.22 0.12 -2.46
CA GLU A 109 16.07 -0.88 -3.51
C GLU A 109 15.48 -0.26 -4.79
N GLY A 110 15.74 -0.88 -5.93
CA GLY A 110 15.07 -0.55 -7.19
C GLY A 110 13.61 -0.95 -7.17
N TYR A 111 12.92 -0.79 -8.30
CA TYR A 111 11.50 -1.16 -8.40
C TYR A 111 11.26 -2.63 -8.00
N VAL A 112 10.36 -2.82 -7.06
CA VAL A 112 9.88 -4.15 -6.63
C VAL A 112 8.38 -4.25 -6.94
N ASP A 113 7.98 -5.29 -7.66
CA ASP A 113 6.57 -5.57 -7.86
C ASP A 113 6.00 -6.24 -6.60
N CYS A 114 5.24 -5.46 -5.84
CA CYS A 114 4.64 -5.92 -4.59
C CYS A 114 3.43 -6.78 -4.87
N ASN A 115 3.70 -8.05 -5.02
CA ASN A 115 2.70 -9.06 -5.25
C ASN A 115 2.22 -9.62 -3.91
N TYR A 116 1.16 -9.02 -3.35
CA TYR A 116 0.56 -9.54 -2.12
C TYR A 116 -0.18 -10.86 -2.43
N ASP A 117 0.13 -11.90 -1.65
CA ASP A 117 -0.53 -13.20 -1.78
C ASP A 117 -2.03 -13.10 -1.45
N ILE A 118 -2.38 -12.26 -0.48
CA ILE A 118 -3.76 -12.03 -0.06
C ILE A 118 -4.30 -10.77 -0.72
N VAL A 119 -5.42 -10.93 -1.40
CA VAL A 119 -6.13 -9.83 -2.07
C VAL A 119 -7.62 -9.88 -1.77
N VAL A 120 -8.29 -8.72 -1.79
CA VAL A 120 -9.74 -8.66 -1.88
C VAL A 120 -10.11 -8.94 -3.33
N SER A 121 -10.84 -10.01 -3.58
CA SER A 121 -11.19 -10.47 -4.93
C SER A 121 -12.60 -10.01 -5.34
N GLU A 122 -13.50 -9.81 -4.38
CA GLU A 122 -14.84 -9.34 -4.64
C GLU A 122 -15.40 -8.53 -3.46
N ILE A 123 -16.23 -7.52 -3.76
CA ILE A 123 -16.94 -6.70 -2.78
C ILE A 123 -18.38 -6.56 -3.22
N ASN A 124 -19.31 -7.00 -2.38
CA ASN A 124 -20.73 -6.75 -2.53
C ASN A 124 -21.20 -5.74 -1.48
N TYR A 125 -21.54 -4.53 -1.90
CA TYR A 125 -21.89 -3.42 -1.01
C TYR A 125 -23.27 -2.80 -1.29
N ASN A 126 -23.94 -3.19 -2.38
CA ASN A 126 -25.23 -2.62 -2.77
C ASN A 126 -25.98 -3.56 -3.72
N SER A 127 -26.48 -4.66 -3.18
CA SER A 127 -27.24 -5.63 -3.94
C SER A 127 -28.66 -5.15 -4.27
N LEU A 128 -29.23 -5.67 -5.35
CA LEU A 128 -30.65 -5.48 -5.66
C LEU A 128 -31.51 -6.07 -4.53
N LEU A 129 -32.45 -5.30 -3.99
CA LEU A 129 -33.28 -5.67 -2.82
C LEU A 129 -33.88 -7.08 -2.88
N ALA A 130 -34.33 -7.52 -4.07
CA ALA A 130 -34.91 -8.86 -4.25
C ALA A 130 -33.91 -10.02 -4.06
N TYR A 131 -32.60 -9.74 -4.12
CA TYR A 131 -31.53 -10.74 -4.07
C TYR A 131 -30.47 -10.42 -3.03
N ASN A 132 -30.75 -9.47 -2.14
CA ASN A 132 -29.77 -8.97 -1.18
C ASN A 132 -29.36 -10.04 -0.16
N PRO A 133 -28.10 -10.53 -0.20
CA PRO A 133 -27.55 -11.45 0.79
C PRO A 133 -26.94 -10.73 2.01
N GLY A 134 -27.08 -9.40 2.11
CA GLY A 134 -26.25 -8.53 2.94
C GLY A 134 -24.95 -8.14 2.25
N ASP A 135 -24.19 -7.30 2.90
CA ASP A 135 -22.87 -6.90 2.39
C ASP A 135 -21.85 -8.00 2.69
N TRP A 136 -20.90 -8.18 1.78
CA TRP A 136 -19.82 -9.14 1.98
C TRP A 136 -18.60 -8.81 1.13
N ILE A 137 -17.46 -9.30 1.58
CA ILE A 137 -16.21 -9.27 0.81
C ILE A 137 -15.67 -10.69 0.66
N GLU A 138 -14.96 -10.94 -0.44
CA GLU A 138 -14.19 -12.15 -0.66
C GLU A 138 -12.70 -11.84 -0.62
N ILE A 139 -11.96 -12.61 0.16
CA ILE A 139 -10.51 -12.58 0.23
C ILE A 139 -9.98 -13.83 -0.47
N LEU A 140 -8.99 -13.65 -1.34
CA LEU A 140 -8.32 -14.72 -2.08
C LEU A 140 -6.85 -14.80 -1.68
N ASN A 141 -6.39 -16.00 -1.32
CA ASN A 141 -4.96 -16.31 -1.34
C ASN A 141 -4.55 -16.71 -2.77
N ARG A 142 -3.98 -15.77 -3.51
CA ARG A 142 -3.44 -16.02 -4.87
C ARG A 142 -1.98 -16.45 -4.87
N GLY A 143 -1.38 -16.59 -3.69
CA GLY A 143 -0.02 -17.10 -3.50
C GLY A 143 0.08 -18.60 -3.79
N ASN A 144 1.26 -19.13 -3.63
CA ASN A 144 1.59 -20.55 -3.86
C ASN A 144 1.79 -21.37 -2.56
N ALA A 145 1.54 -20.75 -1.41
CA ALA A 145 1.65 -21.34 -0.07
C ALA A 145 0.46 -20.94 0.79
N ASP A 146 0.20 -21.74 1.82
CA ASP A 146 -0.82 -21.44 2.82
C ASP A 146 -0.49 -20.15 3.58
N LYS A 147 -1.53 -19.36 3.89
CA LYS A 147 -1.39 -18.08 4.59
C LYS A 147 -2.29 -18.04 5.81
N ASP A 148 -1.70 -17.93 6.98
CA ASP A 148 -2.43 -17.65 8.21
C ASP A 148 -2.81 -16.17 8.25
N ILE A 149 -4.12 -15.91 8.22
CA ILE A 149 -4.72 -14.57 8.30
C ILE A 149 -5.42 -14.34 9.64
N SER A 150 -5.23 -15.24 10.60
CA SER A 150 -5.75 -15.09 11.96
C SER A 150 -5.29 -13.78 12.58
N GLY A 151 -6.22 -13.04 13.19
CA GLY A 151 -5.93 -11.76 13.81
C GLY A 151 -5.75 -10.59 12.83
N TRP A 152 -5.86 -10.83 11.52
CA TRP A 152 -5.91 -9.73 10.57
C TRP A 152 -7.15 -8.88 10.77
N ILE A 153 -7.08 -7.62 10.41
CA ILE A 153 -8.12 -6.64 10.67
C ILE A 153 -8.73 -6.19 9.35
N LEU A 154 -10.06 -6.34 9.25
CA LEU A 154 -10.86 -5.70 8.22
C LEU A 154 -11.43 -4.40 8.79
N ARG A 155 -11.31 -3.33 8.01
CA ARG A 155 -11.91 -2.02 8.32
C ARG A 155 -12.61 -1.46 7.08
N ASP A 156 -13.61 -0.62 7.33
CA ASP A 156 -14.11 0.33 6.34
C ASP A 156 -13.42 1.70 6.50
N GLY A 157 -14.00 2.75 5.90
CA GLY A 157 -13.48 4.12 6.01
C GLY A 157 -13.62 4.76 7.40
N LYS A 158 -14.24 4.10 8.38
CA LYS A 158 -14.42 4.60 9.74
C LYS A 158 -13.41 3.96 10.69
N THR A 159 -12.85 4.75 11.59
CA THR A 159 -11.78 4.29 12.51
C THR A 159 -12.25 3.23 13.50
N ASP A 160 -13.52 3.27 13.90
CA ASP A 160 -14.09 2.40 14.93
C ASP A 160 -14.70 1.10 14.40
N ASN A 161 -14.86 1.02 13.08
CA ASN A 161 -15.37 -0.19 12.41
C ASN A 161 -14.22 -1.18 12.22
N ILE A 162 -14.10 -2.10 13.16
CA ILE A 162 -13.00 -3.09 13.22
C ILE A 162 -13.61 -4.48 13.31
N PHE A 163 -13.26 -5.36 12.38
CA PHE A 163 -13.49 -6.79 12.47
C PHE A 163 -12.15 -7.53 12.47
N VAL A 164 -11.90 -8.31 13.51
CA VAL A 164 -10.70 -9.13 13.64
C VAL A 164 -11.01 -10.52 13.13
N ILE A 165 -10.29 -10.99 12.13
CA ILE A 165 -10.43 -12.36 11.61
C ILE A 165 -10.14 -13.35 12.74
N PRO A 166 -11.04 -14.29 13.06
CA PRO A 166 -10.85 -15.22 14.15
C PRO A 166 -9.59 -16.09 14.00
N ALA A 167 -9.10 -16.61 15.12
CA ALA A 167 -7.99 -17.57 15.12
C ALA A 167 -8.35 -18.85 14.34
N GLY A 168 -7.36 -19.45 13.68
CA GLY A 168 -7.52 -20.68 12.91
C GLY A 168 -7.93 -20.45 11.44
N ASN A 169 -7.98 -19.22 10.98
CA ASN A 169 -8.25 -18.92 9.57
C ASN A 169 -6.94 -18.97 8.77
N VAL A 170 -6.67 -20.13 8.20
CA VAL A 170 -5.55 -20.37 7.28
C VAL A 170 -6.12 -20.60 5.90
N LEU A 171 -5.74 -19.78 4.93
CA LEU A 171 -6.14 -19.92 3.54
C LEU A 171 -5.06 -20.68 2.77
N SER A 172 -5.42 -21.83 2.23
CA SER A 172 -4.54 -22.56 1.31
C SER A 172 -4.32 -21.79 0.01
N ALA A 173 -3.26 -22.17 -0.72
CA ALA A 173 -2.99 -21.59 -2.03
C ALA A 173 -4.20 -21.71 -2.96
N GLY A 174 -4.68 -20.59 -3.51
CA GLY A 174 -5.87 -20.49 -4.36
C GLY A 174 -7.21 -20.49 -3.60
N GLU A 175 -7.20 -20.62 -2.28
CA GLU A 175 -8.42 -20.64 -1.48
C GLU A 175 -9.00 -19.24 -1.28
N ARG A 176 -10.33 -19.20 -1.10
CA ARG A 176 -11.12 -18.00 -0.83
C ARG A 176 -11.79 -18.08 0.52
N LEU A 177 -11.93 -16.93 1.16
CA LEU A 177 -12.73 -16.74 2.37
C LEU A 177 -13.71 -15.60 2.14
N VAL A 178 -14.98 -15.83 2.44
CA VAL A 178 -15.97 -14.76 2.46
C VAL A 178 -16.15 -14.25 3.90
N ILE A 179 -16.21 -12.93 4.04
CA ILE A 179 -16.62 -12.27 5.29
C ILE A 179 -17.95 -11.59 5.01
N ALA A 180 -19.03 -12.07 5.64
CA ALA A 180 -20.39 -11.62 5.39
C ALA A 180 -20.94 -10.83 6.58
N ASP A 181 -21.68 -9.75 6.30
CA ASP A 181 -22.42 -8.96 7.30
C ASP A 181 -23.46 -9.82 8.02
N SER A 182 -24.14 -10.70 7.28
CA SER A 182 -25.08 -11.68 7.82
C SER A 182 -24.80 -13.07 7.26
N LEU A 183 -24.34 -13.98 8.13
CA LEU A 183 -24.09 -15.38 7.75
C LEU A 183 -25.38 -16.09 7.29
N GLU A 184 -26.50 -15.84 7.97
CA GLU A 184 -27.79 -16.43 7.61
C GLU A 184 -28.22 -15.99 6.21
N SER A 185 -28.24 -14.69 5.94
CA SER A 185 -28.63 -14.16 4.63
C SER A 185 -27.71 -14.63 3.52
N PHE A 186 -26.41 -14.66 3.78
CA PHE A 186 -25.41 -15.11 2.80
C PHE A 186 -25.56 -16.59 2.48
N THR A 187 -25.65 -17.46 3.49
CA THR A 187 -25.72 -18.92 3.28
C THR A 187 -27.02 -19.37 2.62
N VAL A 188 -28.13 -18.67 2.87
CA VAL A 188 -29.39 -18.90 2.15
C VAL A 188 -29.25 -18.61 0.65
N LYS A 189 -28.48 -17.59 0.28
CA LYS A 189 -28.28 -17.20 -1.14
C LYS A 189 -27.17 -18.01 -1.82
N PHE A 190 -26.12 -18.37 -1.08
CA PHE A 190 -24.95 -19.06 -1.56
C PHE A 190 -24.67 -20.36 -0.77
N PRO A 191 -25.58 -21.35 -0.82
CA PRO A 191 -25.52 -22.54 0.05
C PRO A 191 -24.32 -23.45 -0.26
N THR A 192 -23.63 -23.25 -1.36
CA THR A 192 -22.45 -24.03 -1.77
C THR A 192 -21.12 -23.41 -1.34
N VAL A 193 -21.14 -22.18 -0.82
CA VAL A 193 -19.95 -21.51 -0.31
C VAL A 193 -19.71 -21.94 1.13
N GLY A 194 -18.69 -22.79 1.34
CA GLY A 194 -18.42 -23.38 2.66
C GLY A 194 -17.44 -22.58 3.51
N ASN A 195 -16.53 -21.84 2.89
CA ASN A 195 -15.52 -21.05 3.61
C ASN A 195 -16.04 -19.61 3.81
N VAL A 196 -16.87 -19.44 4.81
CA VAL A 196 -17.47 -18.15 5.17
C VAL A 196 -17.40 -17.93 6.67
N ILE A 197 -17.01 -16.72 7.05
CA ILE A 197 -17.09 -16.19 8.42
C ILE A 197 -17.89 -14.89 8.39
N GLY A 198 -18.25 -14.35 9.53
CA GLY A 198 -19.00 -13.10 9.44
C GLY A 198 -19.40 -12.48 10.75
N GLU A 199 -20.40 -11.62 10.57
CA GLU A 199 -21.03 -10.78 11.56
C GLU A 199 -20.06 -9.75 12.17
N PRO A 200 -19.36 -8.95 11.29
CA PRO A 200 -18.67 -7.77 11.78
C PRO A 200 -19.69 -6.88 12.52
N PRO A 201 -19.26 -6.15 13.55
CA PRO A 201 -20.16 -5.29 14.33
C PRO A 201 -20.61 -4.02 13.58
N PHE A 202 -20.45 -4.02 12.26
CA PHE A 202 -20.79 -2.91 11.36
C PHE A 202 -21.12 -3.45 9.96
N SER A 203 -21.95 -2.73 9.20
CA SER A 203 -22.15 -2.97 7.76
C SER A 203 -21.11 -2.20 6.93
N PHE A 204 -20.71 -2.78 5.82
CA PHE A 204 -19.69 -2.21 4.91
C PHE A 204 -20.17 -0.96 4.16
#